data_43ae6cdd705f49e0e118d80160105390
#
_entry.id   43ae6cdd705f49e0e118d80160105390
#
_cell.length_a   1.000
_cell.length_b   1.000
_cell.length_c   1.000
_cell.angle_alpha   90.00
_cell.angle_beta   90.00
_cell.angle_gamma   90.00
#
_symmetry.space_group_name_H-M   'P 1'
#
loop_
_entity.id
_entity.type
_entity.pdbx_description
1 polymer ?
#
loop_
_entity_poly.entity_id
_entity_poly.type
_entity_poly.pdbx_seq_one_letter_code
_entity_poly.pdbx_strand_id
1 'polypeptide(L)'
;MELLRLKCPVCHAADIQHHSPYTTKNYSDRIIYKCNTCPAYFSETKNTFLEGLKTPVSVIWEVLKARTEGMGLNAAARTFEKAKNTILAWERKFLDLQQVLFLYALVHEFLEVVIEGDEAYTKVQKNVPPDQSRGWTILLMDRASRFIWALDCGKKHRRLFQKAIKTLDKIARQTHDLRIFTDGERRYGNLLFEICYELVYNGKPGRPKKTFKRGGRFRIKNKGAQAHKKGRKRLKYQSPWREHPDTARTIAETDIHANHTEAFWSALRRQCATFRRKTNMYAKATTGLQRLLRVYWVVHNFLRVHFTTREVPAVALGLLERRLSVQEIFQIQMA
;
A
#
# COMPACT_ATOMS: atom_id res chain seq x y z
N MET A 1 6.58 21.03 -4.65
CA MET A 1 6.38 19.55 -4.68
C MET A 1 7.67 18.88 -5.18
N GLU A 2 8.47 18.38 -4.27
CA GLU A 2 9.78 17.78 -4.56
C GLU A 2 9.67 16.50 -5.40
N LEU A 3 8.57 15.76 -5.26
CA LEU A 3 8.30 14.52 -5.99
C LEU A 3 8.26 14.67 -7.52
N LEU A 4 7.86 15.85 -8.02
CA LEU A 4 7.78 16.15 -9.45
C LEU A 4 9.03 16.84 -9.99
N ARG A 5 10.04 17.07 -9.14
CA ARG A 5 11.26 17.75 -9.56
C ARG A 5 12.14 16.80 -10.37
N LEU A 6 12.33 17.16 -11.64
CA LEU A 6 13.18 16.39 -12.54
C LEU A 6 14.65 16.51 -12.12
N LYS A 7 15.37 15.38 -12.11
CA LYS A 7 16.79 15.29 -11.79
C LYS A 7 17.55 14.58 -12.90
N CYS A 8 18.83 14.88 -13.01
CA CYS A 8 19.70 14.17 -13.95
C CYS A 8 19.74 12.68 -13.62
N PRO A 9 19.48 11.77 -14.58
CA PRO A 9 19.50 10.33 -14.33
C PRO A 9 20.91 9.74 -14.11
N VAL A 10 21.96 10.53 -14.30
CA VAL A 10 23.37 10.09 -14.18
C VAL A 10 23.99 10.58 -12.88
N CYS A 11 23.91 11.89 -12.58
CA CYS A 11 24.55 12.47 -11.39
C CYS A 11 23.53 12.94 -10.33
N HIS A 12 22.23 12.78 -10.55
CA HIS A 12 21.13 13.16 -9.68
C HIS A 12 21.05 14.66 -9.34
N ALA A 13 21.82 15.52 -10.01
CA ALA A 13 21.72 16.96 -9.85
C ALA A 13 20.37 17.47 -10.36
N ALA A 14 19.85 18.48 -9.68
CA ALA A 14 18.62 19.18 -10.12
C ALA A 14 18.92 20.39 -11.03
N ASP A 15 20.19 20.70 -11.24
CA ASP A 15 20.63 21.76 -12.16
C ASP A 15 20.63 21.22 -13.59
N ILE A 16 19.48 21.40 -14.24
CA ILE A 16 19.22 20.95 -15.60
C ILE A 16 18.60 22.09 -16.40
N GLN A 17 18.90 22.13 -17.68
CA GLN A 17 18.33 23.11 -18.61
C GLN A 17 17.61 22.43 -19.77
N HIS A 18 16.61 23.10 -20.30
CA HIS A 18 15.95 22.73 -21.53
C HIS A 18 16.95 22.83 -22.70
N HIS A 19 17.10 21.73 -23.46
CA HIS A 19 18.02 21.71 -24.61
C HIS A 19 17.26 21.84 -25.94
N SER A 20 16.35 20.90 -26.22
CA SER A 20 15.60 20.90 -27.48
C SER A 20 14.25 20.19 -27.38
N PRO A 21 13.23 20.62 -28.10
CA PRO A 21 12.00 19.85 -28.25
C PRO A 21 12.21 18.70 -29.23
N TYR A 22 11.41 17.63 -29.06
CA TYR A 22 11.25 16.57 -30.04
C TYR A 22 9.83 16.02 -30.03
N THR A 23 9.40 15.45 -31.16
CA THR A 23 8.08 14.84 -31.29
C THR A 23 8.19 13.34 -31.50
N THR A 24 7.20 12.61 -31.05
CA THR A 24 7.05 11.19 -31.31
C THR A 24 5.65 10.91 -31.86
N LYS A 25 5.44 9.75 -32.48
CA LYS A 25 4.13 9.37 -33.04
C LYS A 25 2.96 9.53 -32.06
N ASN A 26 3.20 9.34 -30.78
CA ASN A 26 2.16 9.31 -29.73
C ASN A 26 2.21 10.52 -28.78
N TYR A 27 3.23 11.35 -28.89
CA TYR A 27 3.45 12.51 -28.03
C TYR A 27 4.07 13.64 -28.82
N SER A 28 3.41 14.80 -28.83
CA SER A 28 3.97 16.08 -29.24
C SER A 28 4.73 16.71 -28.05
N ASP A 29 5.60 17.64 -28.37
CA ASP A 29 6.22 18.55 -27.39
C ASP A 29 7.02 17.90 -26.26
N ARG A 30 7.70 16.81 -26.59
CA ARG A 30 8.69 16.19 -25.72
C ARG A 30 9.95 17.03 -25.63
N ILE A 31 10.63 16.95 -24.48
CA ILE A 31 11.80 17.77 -24.17
C ILE A 31 13.02 16.88 -23.94
N ILE A 32 14.14 17.28 -24.54
CA ILE A 32 15.48 16.82 -24.15
C ILE A 32 16.06 17.86 -23.22
N TYR A 33 16.56 17.37 -22.06
CA TYR A 33 17.27 18.16 -21.08
C TYR A 33 18.77 17.93 -21.17
N LYS A 34 19.54 18.96 -20.83
CA LYS A 34 20.97 18.89 -20.60
C LYS A 34 21.25 19.10 -19.12
N CYS A 35 22.09 18.28 -18.54
CA CYS A 35 22.59 18.50 -17.19
C CYS A 35 23.71 19.56 -17.22
N ASN A 36 23.68 20.51 -16.28
CA ASN A 36 24.73 21.50 -16.16
C ASN A 36 25.91 21.01 -15.29
N THR A 37 25.67 19.94 -14.50
CA THR A 37 26.69 19.36 -13.60
C THR A 37 27.53 18.27 -14.28
N CYS A 38 26.94 17.53 -15.26
CA CYS A 38 27.64 16.49 -16.01
C CYS A 38 27.25 16.56 -17.49
N PRO A 39 27.99 15.87 -18.42
CA PRO A 39 27.74 15.97 -19.86
C PRO A 39 26.50 15.22 -20.35
N ALA A 40 25.56 14.84 -19.47
CA ALA A 40 24.42 14.04 -19.83
C ALA A 40 23.32 14.83 -20.51
N TYR A 41 22.78 14.24 -21.60
CA TYR A 41 21.53 14.64 -22.23
C TYR A 41 20.50 13.53 -22.03
N PHE A 42 19.25 13.89 -21.71
CA PHE A 42 18.21 12.90 -21.47
C PHE A 42 16.82 13.44 -21.78
N SER A 43 15.91 12.55 -22.13
CA SER A 43 14.50 12.92 -22.35
C SER A 43 13.77 13.06 -21.00
N GLU A 44 12.74 13.88 -20.97
CA GLU A 44 11.87 14.06 -19.81
C GLU A 44 11.25 12.75 -19.28
N THR A 45 11.19 11.71 -20.14
CA THR A 45 10.63 10.41 -19.76
C THR A 45 11.68 9.42 -19.27
N LYS A 46 12.95 9.82 -19.26
CA LYS A 46 14.03 8.94 -18.78
C LYS A 46 13.82 8.62 -17.29
N ASN A 47 13.94 7.34 -16.97
CA ASN A 47 13.67 6.80 -15.64
C ASN A 47 12.24 7.07 -15.12
N THR A 48 11.27 7.31 -15.99
CA THR A 48 9.86 7.42 -15.60
C THR A 48 9.05 6.21 -16.03
N PHE A 49 7.81 6.12 -15.59
CA PHE A 49 6.87 5.10 -16.07
C PHE A 49 6.73 5.11 -17.60
N LEU A 50 6.86 6.26 -18.22
CA LEU A 50 6.68 6.47 -19.65
C LEU A 50 7.88 6.05 -20.50
N GLU A 51 9.03 5.76 -19.90
CA GLU A 51 10.24 5.38 -20.65
C GLU A 51 10.00 4.15 -21.51
N GLY A 52 10.30 4.27 -22.80
CA GLY A 52 10.15 3.20 -23.80
C GLY A 52 8.70 2.85 -24.18
N LEU A 53 7.69 3.53 -23.61
CA LEU A 53 6.31 3.29 -23.98
C LEU A 53 5.91 4.07 -25.23
N LYS A 54 5.28 3.36 -26.18
CA LYS A 54 4.76 3.92 -27.44
C LYS A 54 3.24 4.14 -27.39
N THR A 55 2.57 3.66 -26.35
CA THR A 55 1.11 3.80 -26.20
C THR A 55 0.80 5.11 -25.49
N PRO A 56 -0.22 5.86 -25.92
CA PRO A 56 -0.65 7.09 -25.24
C PRO A 56 -0.99 6.86 -23.77
N VAL A 57 -0.66 7.83 -22.91
CA VAL A 57 -0.90 7.78 -21.46
C VAL A 57 -2.36 7.53 -21.14
N SER A 58 -3.28 8.18 -21.87
CA SER A 58 -4.72 8.01 -21.70
C SER A 58 -5.16 6.56 -21.85
N VAL A 59 -4.69 5.89 -22.90
CA VAL A 59 -5.01 4.48 -23.16
C VAL A 59 -4.44 3.57 -22.07
N ILE A 60 -3.18 3.79 -21.67
CA ILE A 60 -2.56 3.02 -20.56
C ILE A 60 -3.38 3.18 -19.29
N TRP A 61 -3.76 4.43 -18.99
CA TRP A 61 -4.55 4.74 -17.81
C TRP A 61 -5.94 4.09 -17.84
N GLU A 62 -6.67 4.20 -18.94
CA GLU A 62 -7.98 3.57 -19.09
C GLU A 62 -7.93 2.07 -18.83
N VAL A 63 -6.94 1.37 -19.41
CA VAL A 63 -6.73 -0.05 -19.17
C VAL A 63 -6.45 -0.35 -17.70
N LEU A 64 -5.52 0.35 -17.09
CA LEU A 64 -5.12 0.12 -15.70
C LEU A 64 -6.25 0.49 -14.73
N LYS A 65 -6.99 1.58 -15.00
CA LYS A 65 -8.19 1.96 -14.25
C LYS A 65 -9.24 0.86 -14.32
N ALA A 66 -9.57 0.36 -15.52
CA ALA A 66 -10.53 -0.72 -15.70
C ALA A 66 -10.10 -2.00 -14.95
N ARG A 67 -8.80 -2.29 -14.92
CA ARG A 67 -8.23 -3.40 -14.14
C ARG A 67 -8.48 -3.24 -12.63
N THR A 68 -8.45 -2.03 -12.10
CA THR A 68 -8.76 -1.74 -10.69
C THR A 68 -10.24 -1.55 -10.40
N GLU A 69 -11.09 -1.62 -11.44
CA GLU A 69 -12.56 -1.62 -11.32
C GLU A 69 -13.17 -3.00 -11.63
N GLY A 70 -12.37 -4.07 -11.55
CA GLY A 70 -12.84 -5.43 -11.61
C GLY A 70 -12.73 -6.10 -12.99
N MET A 71 -12.17 -5.43 -13.98
CA MET A 71 -11.95 -6.05 -15.29
C MET A 71 -10.81 -7.06 -15.24
N GLY A 72 -11.08 -8.31 -15.61
CA GLY A 72 -10.07 -9.37 -15.73
C GLY A 72 -9.07 -9.09 -16.85
N LEU A 73 -7.85 -9.65 -16.77
CA LEU A 73 -6.80 -9.44 -17.77
C LEU A 73 -7.24 -9.79 -19.20
N ASN A 74 -7.93 -10.94 -19.36
CA ASN A 74 -8.41 -11.35 -20.68
C ASN A 74 -9.51 -10.45 -21.23
N ALA A 75 -10.38 -9.93 -20.36
CA ALA A 75 -11.39 -8.94 -20.73
C ALA A 75 -10.74 -7.64 -21.16
N ALA A 76 -9.81 -7.10 -20.36
CA ALA A 76 -9.07 -5.89 -20.70
C ALA A 76 -8.34 -6.03 -22.04
N ALA A 77 -7.67 -7.16 -22.29
CA ALA A 77 -6.99 -7.40 -23.56
C ALA A 77 -7.94 -7.34 -24.77
N ARG A 78 -9.14 -7.90 -24.65
CA ARG A 78 -10.16 -7.85 -25.73
C ARG A 78 -10.78 -6.47 -25.87
N THR A 79 -11.17 -5.85 -24.76
CA THR A 79 -11.89 -4.56 -24.78
C THR A 79 -11.04 -3.41 -25.31
N PHE A 80 -9.75 -3.39 -24.95
CA PHE A 80 -8.83 -2.33 -25.35
C PHE A 80 -7.91 -2.72 -26.50
N GLU A 81 -8.10 -3.90 -27.10
CA GLU A 81 -7.30 -4.42 -28.22
C GLU A 81 -5.79 -4.38 -27.95
N LYS A 82 -5.39 -4.75 -26.73
CA LYS A 82 -4.01 -4.80 -26.28
C LYS A 82 -3.57 -6.21 -25.97
N ALA A 83 -2.36 -6.56 -26.38
CA ALA A 83 -1.80 -7.86 -25.99
C ALA A 83 -1.71 -7.99 -24.46
N LYS A 84 -2.03 -9.16 -23.92
CA LYS A 84 -1.94 -9.44 -22.48
C LYS A 84 -0.57 -9.11 -21.89
N ASN A 85 0.50 -9.47 -22.62
CA ASN A 85 1.86 -9.21 -22.19
C ASN A 85 2.17 -7.70 -22.10
N THR A 86 1.59 -6.89 -22.96
CA THR A 86 1.69 -5.42 -22.91
C THR A 86 1.05 -4.87 -21.64
N ILE A 87 -0.18 -5.30 -21.32
CA ILE A 87 -0.86 -4.90 -20.08
C ILE A 87 -0.05 -5.34 -18.85
N LEU A 88 0.47 -6.57 -18.86
CA LEU A 88 1.30 -7.10 -17.79
C LEU A 88 2.64 -6.34 -17.66
N ALA A 89 3.21 -5.86 -18.75
CA ALA A 89 4.41 -5.02 -18.72
C ALA A 89 4.13 -3.67 -18.05
N TRP A 90 2.99 -3.04 -18.36
CA TRP A 90 2.56 -1.82 -17.66
C TRP A 90 2.34 -2.06 -16.17
N GLU A 91 1.64 -3.13 -15.79
CA GLU A 91 1.43 -3.48 -14.38
C GLU A 91 2.77 -3.74 -13.63
N ARG A 92 3.82 -4.25 -14.31
CA ARG A 92 5.15 -4.45 -13.68
C ARG A 92 5.85 -3.13 -13.39
N LYS A 93 5.77 -2.15 -14.29
CA LYS A 93 6.33 -0.81 -14.06
C LYS A 93 5.75 -0.11 -12.83
N PHE A 94 4.52 -0.45 -12.44
CA PHE A 94 3.91 0.04 -11.19
C PHE A 94 4.64 -0.43 -9.92
N LEU A 95 5.49 -1.46 -9.99
CA LEU A 95 6.32 -1.83 -8.85
C LEU A 95 7.30 -0.71 -8.50
N ASP A 96 8.02 -0.21 -9.51
CA ASP A 96 9.05 0.80 -9.32
C ASP A 96 8.40 2.13 -8.90
N LEU A 97 7.32 2.51 -9.57
CA LEU A 97 6.52 3.67 -9.19
C LEU A 97 5.97 3.57 -7.76
N GLN A 98 5.45 2.41 -7.35
CA GLN A 98 4.99 2.18 -5.97
C GLN A 98 6.13 2.35 -4.97
N GLN A 99 7.33 1.85 -5.28
CA GLN A 99 8.48 1.98 -4.38
C GLN A 99 8.88 3.44 -4.18
N VAL A 100 8.95 4.22 -5.25
CA VAL A 100 9.27 5.66 -5.16
C VAL A 100 8.22 6.41 -4.35
N LEU A 101 6.94 6.19 -4.64
CA LEU A 101 5.83 6.82 -3.91
C LEU A 101 5.78 6.41 -2.44
N PHE A 102 6.11 5.15 -2.14
CA PHE A 102 6.18 4.65 -0.78
C PHE A 102 7.37 5.26 -0.01
N LEU A 103 8.55 5.35 -0.63
CA LEU A 103 9.71 6.01 -0.03
C LEU A 103 9.43 7.49 0.19
N TYR A 104 8.80 8.16 -0.77
CA TYR A 104 8.36 9.55 -0.60
C TYR A 104 7.45 9.72 0.62
N ALA A 105 6.48 8.83 0.80
CA ALA A 105 5.60 8.87 1.97
C ALA A 105 6.36 8.67 3.29
N LEU A 106 7.43 7.86 3.29
CA LEU A 106 8.21 7.55 4.48
C LEU A 106 9.21 8.64 4.90
N VAL A 107 9.48 9.64 4.07
CA VAL A 107 10.35 10.77 4.48
C VAL A 107 9.59 11.89 5.16
N HIS A 108 8.26 11.81 5.22
CA HIS A 108 7.42 12.78 5.94
C HIS A 108 7.30 12.40 7.41
N GLU A 109 7.31 13.42 8.26
CA GLU A 109 7.05 13.27 9.69
C GLU A 109 5.55 13.47 9.97
N PHE A 110 5.03 12.68 10.90
CA PHE A 110 3.62 12.72 11.29
C PHE A 110 3.52 12.93 12.80
N LEU A 111 2.64 13.80 13.23
CA LEU A 111 2.36 14.01 14.66
C LEU A 111 1.71 12.76 15.26
N GLU A 112 0.71 12.24 14.61
CA GLU A 112 -0.04 11.06 15.01
C GLU A 112 -0.37 10.21 13.78
N VAL A 113 -0.23 8.89 13.90
CA VAL A 113 -0.68 7.93 12.89
C VAL A 113 -1.52 6.85 13.55
N VAL A 114 -2.73 6.66 13.07
CA VAL A 114 -3.65 5.63 13.55
C VAL A 114 -3.86 4.60 12.46
N ILE A 115 -3.31 3.40 12.64
CA ILE A 115 -3.35 2.33 11.65
C ILE A 115 -4.36 1.26 12.06
N GLU A 116 -5.18 0.85 11.11
CA GLU A 116 -5.97 -0.37 11.20
C GLU A 116 -5.29 -1.47 10.38
N GLY A 117 -5.12 -2.64 11.01
CA GLY A 117 -4.55 -3.84 10.40
C GLY A 117 -5.57 -4.97 10.33
N ASP A 118 -5.68 -5.60 9.17
CA ASP A 118 -6.54 -6.77 8.97
C ASP A 118 -6.03 -7.62 7.81
N GLU A 119 -6.51 -8.84 7.71
CA GLU A 119 -6.18 -9.72 6.60
C GLU A 119 -7.42 -10.37 5.98
N ALA A 120 -7.40 -10.47 4.66
CA ALA A 120 -8.43 -11.16 3.91
C ALA A 120 -7.87 -12.30 3.07
N TYR A 121 -8.70 -13.30 2.90
CA TYR A 121 -8.42 -14.46 2.06
C TYR A 121 -9.04 -14.33 0.68
N THR A 122 -8.28 -14.73 -0.35
CA THR A 122 -8.80 -15.01 -1.68
C THR A 122 -8.18 -16.29 -2.27
N LYS A 123 -8.81 -16.84 -3.29
CA LYS A 123 -8.28 -18.00 -4.01
C LYS A 123 -7.07 -17.61 -4.86
N VAL A 124 -6.04 -18.45 -4.85
CA VAL A 124 -4.91 -18.34 -5.77
C VAL A 124 -4.59 -19.74 -6.30
N GLN A 125 -4.50 -19.89 -7.61
CA GLN A 125 -4.16 -21.10 -8.35
C GLN A 125 -5.20 -22.23 -8.22
N LYS A 126 -5.47 -22.70 -7.01
CA LYS A 126 -6.39 -23.80 -6.71
C LYS A 126 -7.39 -23.39 -5.64
N ASN A 127 -8.53 -24.06 -5.61
CA ASN A 127 -9.49 -23.93 -4.52
C ASN A 127 -9.03 -24.84 -3.38
N VAL A 128 -8.29 -24.28 -2.44
CA VAL A 128 -7.81 -24.97 -1.24
C VAL A 128 -8.38 -24.30 0.00
N PRO A 129 -8.44 -25.01 1.15
CA PRO A 129 -8.83 -24.42 2.43
C PRO A 129 -7.99 -23.17 2.76
N PRO A 130 -8.53 -22.21 3.53
CA PRO A 130 -7.84 -20.96 3.85
C PRO A 130 -6.45 -21.11 4.48
N ASP A 131 -6.26 -22.13 5.32
CA ASP A 131 -5.00 -22.46 5.99
C ASP A 131 -3.89 -22.89 5.03
N GLN A 132 -4.25 -23.49 3.88
CA GLN A 132 -3.34 -23.94 2.84
C GLN A 132 -3.16 -22.90 1.72
N SER A 133 -3.97 -21.86 1.71
CA SER A 133 -3.98 -20.87 0.63
C SER A 133 -2.75 -19.98 0.60
N ARG A 134 -2.35 -19.63 -0.63
CA ARG A 134 -1.34 -18.59 -0.92
C ARG A 134 -1.95 -17.21 -1.18
N GLY A 135 -3.26 -17.07 -1.00
CA GLY A 135 -4.03 -15.87 -1.32
C GLY A 135 -4.43 -15.04 -0.11
N TRP A 136 -3.71 -15.12 1.00
CA TRP A 136 -3.90 -14.19 2.10
C TRP A 136 -3.28 -12.84 1.77
N THR A 137 -4.02 -11.78 2.04
CA THR A 137 -3.58 -10.41 1.82
C THR A 137 -3.68 -9.65 3.12
N ILE A 138 -2.58 -9.02 3.55
CA ILE A 138 -2.53 -8.13 4.72
C ILE A 138 -2.73 -6.71 4.24
N LEU A 139 -3.55 -5.98 4.97
CA LEU A 139 -3.80 -4.55 4.85
C LEU A 139 -3.30 -3.84 6.10
N LEU A 140 -2.55 -2.76 5.91
CA LEU A 140 -2.32 -1.72 6.92
C LEU A 140 -2.77 -0.40 6.31
N MET A 141 -3.73 0.24 6.93
CA MET A 141 -4.35 1.46 6.43
C MET A 141 -4.43 2.52 7.51
N ASP A 142 -4.06 3.74 7.18
CA ASP A 142 -4.28 4.88 8.06
C ASP A 142 -5.78 5.15 8.21
N ARG A 143 -6.21 5.34 9.45
CA ARG A 143 -7.63 5.47 9.80
C ARG A 143 -8.24 6.77 9.28
N ALA A 144 -7.54 7.88 9.37
CA ALA A 144 -8.06 9.20 9.02
C ALA A 144 -8.09 9.39 7.50
N SER A 145 -6.95 9.22 6.86
CA SER A 145 -6.75 9.48 5.43
C SER A 145 -7.18 8.34 4.51
N ARG A 146 -7.33 7.11 5.04
CA ARG A 146 -7.50 5.87 4.26
C ARG A 146 -6.27 5.51 3.42
N PHE A 147 -5.13 6.10 3.68
CA PHE A 147 -3.88 5.77 3.00
C PHE A 147 -3.45 4.35 3.34
N ILE A 148 -3.19 3.56 2.31
CA ILE A 148 -2.74 2.18 2.47
C ILE A 148 -1.22 2.17 2.62
N TRP A 149 -0.72 1.79 3.78
CA TRP A 149 0.70 1.65 4.04
C TRP A 149 1.25 0.30 3.55
N ALA A 150 0.49 -0.78 3.74
CA ALA A 150 0.86 -2.10 3.25
C ALA A 150 -0.33 -2.82 2.64
N LEU A 151 -0.11 -3.47 1.51
CA LEU A 151 -1.07 -4.32 0.82
C LEU A 151 -0.30 -5.49 0.17
N ASP A 152 0.02 -6.48 0.98
CA ASP A 152 0.88 -7.59 0.58
C ASP A 152 0.15 -8.92 0.63
N CYS A 153 0.41 -9.80 -0.35
CA CYS A 153 -0.19 -11.13 -0.40
C CYS A 153 0.83 -12.26 -0.31
N GLY A 154 0.35 -13.41 0.18
CA GLY A 154 1.15 -14.61 0.33
C GLY A 154 0.46 -15.73 1.12
N LYS A 155 1.22 -16.71 1.57
CA LYS A 155 0.74 -17.68 2.57
C LYS A 155 0.58 -16.97 3.92
N LYS A 156 -0.42 -17.37 4.73
CA LYS A 156 -0.63 -16.86 6.10
C LYS A 156 0.46 -17.37 7.06
N HIS A 157 1.71 -17.05 6.76
CA HIS A 157 2.89 -17.39 7.54
C HIS A 157 3.50 -16.15 8.19
N ARG A 158 4.34 -16.33 9.19
CA ARG A 158 5.11 -15.27 9.85
C ARG A 158 5.76 -14.28 8.86
N ARG A 159 6.30 -14.75 7.72
CA ARG A 159 6.92 -13.90 6.68
C ARG A 159 5.98 -12.82 6.12
N LEU A 160 4.70 -13.13 5.92
CA LEU A 160 3.74 -12.17 5.39
C LEU A 160 3.50 -11.04 6.40
N PHE A 161 3.32 -11.39 7.66
CA PHE A 161 3.18 -10.42 8.75
C PHE A 161 4.47 -9.61 8.97
N GLN A 162 5.65 -10.24 8.89
CA GLN A 162 6.93 -9.53 9.02
C GLN A 162 7.11 -8.40 8.01
N LYS A 163 6.61 -8.55 6.78
CA LYS A 163 6.64 -7.45 5.79
C LYS A 163 5.82 -6.26 6.26
N ALA A 164 4.58 -6.50 6.68
CA ALA A 164 3.69 -5.46 7.19
C ALA A 164 4.29 -4.78 8.44
N ILE A 165 4.83 -5.56 9.38
CA ILE A 165 5.44 -5.04 10.61
C ILE A 165 6.71 -4.22 10.31
N LYS A 166 7.53 -4.59 9.33
CA LYS A 166 8.65 -3.76 8.89
C LYS A 166 8.19 -2.41 8.34
N THR A 167 7.05 -2.35 7.70
CA THR A 167 6.42 -1.08 7.29
C THR A 167 6.02 -0.26 8.51
N LEU A 168 5.39 -0.89 9.52
CA LEU A 168 5.05 -0.22 10.77
C LEU A 168 6.27 0.31 11.52
N ASP A 169 7.39 -0.44 11.59
CA ASP A 169 8.63 0.02 12.21
C ASP A 169 9.17 1.29 11.51
N LYS A 170 9.10 1.34 10.17
CA LYS A 170 9.49 2.53 9.42
C LYS A 170 8.60 3.73 9.74
N ILE A 171 7.27 3.53 9.79
CA ILE A 171 6.32 4.59 10.13
C ILE A 171 6.53 5.05 11.58
N ALA A 172 6.77 4.12 12.51
CA ALA A 172 7.01 4.44 13.91
C ALA A 172 8.24 5.33 14.15
N ARG A 173 9.17 5.36 13.19
CA ARG A 173 10.35 6.25 13.23
C ARG A 173 10.01 7.66 12.74
N GLN A 174 8.92 7.84 12.04
CA GLN A 174 8.47 9.09 11.41
C GLN A 174 7.25 9.70 12.15
N THR A 175 6.85 9.14 13.27
CA THR A 175 5.72 9.66 14.04
C THR A 175 6.00 9.70 15.53
N HIS A 176 5.43 10.70 16.19
CA HIS A 176 5.49 10.82 17.65
C HIS A 176 4.49 9.91 18.38
N ASP A 177 3.35 9.60 17.74
CA ASP A 177 2.32 8.70 18.29
C ASP A 177 1.79 7.75 17.22
N LEU A 178 2.10 6.47 17.37
CA LEU A 178 1.59 5.40 16.51
C LEU A 178 0.59 4.55 17.29
N ARG A 179 -0.65 4.50 16.83
CA ARG A 179 -1.69 3.63 17.37
C ARG A 179 -2.06 2.59 16.33
N ILE A 180 -2.20 1.33 16.76
CA ILE A 180 -2.54 0.22 15.87
C ILE A 180 -3.73 -0.55 16.43
N PHE A 181 -4.72 -0.76 15.56
CA PHE A 181 -5.93 -1.51 15.85
C PHE A 181 -6.02 -2.72 14.93
N THR A 182 -6.18 -3.90 15.51
CA THR A 182 -6.32 -5.15 14.76
C THR A 182 -7.49 -5.97 15.30
N ASP A 183 -7.86 -7.05 14.59
CA ASP A 183 -8.99 -7.90 14.97
C ASP A 183 -8.64 -9.04 15.94
N GLY A 184 -7.47 -8.99 16.60
CA GLY A 184 -7.02 -10.00 17.55
C GLY A 184 -6.07 -11.04 16.99
N GLU A 185 -5.54 -10.86 15.80
CA GLU A 185 -4.48 -11.71 15.27
C GLU A 185 -3.16 -11.45 16.03
N ARG A 186 -2.79 -12.37 16.91
CA ARG A 186 -1.63 -12.27 17.83
C ARG A 186 -0.28 -12.02 17.15
N ARG A 187 -0.15 -12.38 15.86
CA ARG A 187 1.11 -12.20 15.12
C ARG A 187 1.48 -10.74 14.97
N TYR A 188 0.51 -9.82 14.89
CA TYR A 188 0.80 -8.39 14.84
C TYR A 188 1.53 -7.93 16.10
N GLY A 189 0.96 -8.19 17.28
CA GLY A 189 1.56 -7.77 18.56
C GLY A 189 2.91 -8.43 18.81
N ASN A 190 3.00 -9.75 18.65
CA ASN A 190 4.24 -10.49 18.88
C ASN A 190 5.40 -10.03 18.00
N LEU A 191 5.17 -9.88 16.68
CA LEU A 191 6.20 -9.46 15.75
C LEU A 191 6.60 -8.00 15.96
N LEU A 192 5.63 -7.15 16.26
CA LEU A 192 5.89 -5.77 16.53
C LEU A 192 6.74 -5.58 17.79
N PHE A 193 6.43 -6.34 18.86
CA PHE A 193 7.26 -6.37 20.04
C PHE A 193 8.69 -6.85 19.76
N GLU A 194 8.88 -7.80 18.84
CA GLU A 194 10.21 -8.25 18.43
C GLU A 194 11.03 -7.19 17.69
N ILE A 195 10.38 -6.31 16.93
CA ILE A 195 11.04 -5.33 16.07
C ILE A 195 11.16 -3.96 16.76
N CYS A 196 10.16 -3.58 17.52
CA CYS A 196 10.01 -2.24 18.06
C CYS A 196 10.21 -2.20 19.60
N TYR A 197 11.03 -3.06 20.18
CA TYR A 197 11.31 -3.00 21.61
C TYR A 197 12.54 -2.15 21.94
N GLU A 198 12.56 -1.63 23.17
CA GLU A 198 13.74 -1.06 23.82
C GLU A 198 14.01 -1.81 25.13
N LEU A 199 15.28 -1.79 25.56
CA LEU A 199 15.69 -2.42 26.82
C LEU A 199 15.67 -1.36 27.92
N VAL A 200 14.87 -1.59 28.96
CA VAL A 200 14.82 -0.73 30.14
C VAL A 200 15.62 -1.37 31.25
N TYR A 201 16.67 -0.71 31.68
CA TYR A 201 17.53 -1.11 32.77
C TYR A 201 17.03 -0.48 34.06
N ASN A 202 16.62 -1.31 35.03
CA ASN A 202 16.06 -0.85 36.33
C ASN A 202 17.12 -0.74 37.43
N GLY A 203 18.41 -0.80 37.10
CA GLY A 203 19.51 -0.79 38.07
C GLY A 203 19.61 -2.05 38.95
N LYS A 204 18.76 -3.07 38.72
CA LYS A 204 18.78 -4.35 39.45
C LYS A 204 19.55 -5.40 38.67
N PRO A 205 20.26 -6.35 39.34
CA PRO A 205 20.87 -7.47 38.67
C PRO A 205 19.81 -8.30 37.93
N GLY A 206 20.14 -8.73 36.69
CA GLY A 206 19.25 -9.56 35.91
C GLY A 206 19.05 -9.06 34.46
N ARG A 207 18.18 -9.74 33.71
CA ARG A 207 17.91 -9.41 32.31
C ARG A 207 17.05 -8.13 32.25
N PRO A 208 17.45 -7.11 31.43
CA PRO A 208 16.67 -5.89 31.29
C PRO A 208 15.26 -6.16 30.74
N LYS A 209 14.29 -5.40 31.22
CA LYS A 209 12.90 -5.51 30.78
C LYS A 209 12.79 -4.99 29.34
N LYS A 210 12.14 -5.76 28.47
CA LYS A 210 11.77 -5.32 27.14
C LYS A 210 10.46 -4.54 27.22
N THR A 211 10.45 -3.32 26.68
CA THR A 211 9.25 -2.49 26.52
C THR A 211 9.14 -2.04 25.08
N PHE A 212 7.96 -1.57 24.65
CA PHE A 212 7.87 -0.91 23.35
C PHE A 212 8.65 0.40 23.36
N LYS A 213 9.26 0.71 22.21
CA LYS A 213 9.84 2.04 21.97
C LYS A 213 8.78 3.13 22.17
N ARG A 214 9.21 4.30 22.63
CA ARG A 214 8.33 5.47 22.78
C ARG A 214 7.53 5.69 21.51
N GLY A 215 6.23 5.95 21.64
CA GLY A 215 5.29 6.16 20.54
C GLY A 215 4.50 4.93 20.08
N GLY A 216 4.94 3.70 20.41
CA GLY A 216 4.21 2.49 20.03
C GLY A 216 3.04 2.18 20.96
N ARG A 217 1.80 2.45 20.56
CA ARG A 217 0.59 2.11 21.32
C ARG A 217 -0.24 1.08 20.56
N PHE A 218 -0.42 -0.10 21.16
CA PHE A 218 -1.14 -1.20 20.54
C PHE A 218 -2.52 -1.40 21.16
N ARG A 219 -3.48 -1.67 20.30
CA ARG A 219 -4.84 -2.03 20.67
C ARG A 219 -5.32 -3.17 19.79
N ILE A 220 -5.87 -4.19 20.41
CA ILE A 220 -6.45 -5.31 19.69
C ILE A 220 -7.95 -5.36 19.99
N LYS A 221 -8.76 -5.41 18.91
CA LYS A 221 -10.16 -5.80 18.99
C LYS A 221 -10.26 -7.31 18.96
N ASN A 222 -10.66 -7.92 20.05
CA ASN A 222 -10.88 -9.36 20.07
C ASN A 222 -12.32 -9.73 19.70
N LYS A 223 -12.46 -10.51 18.64
CA LYS A 223 -13.73 -11.19 18.32
C LYS A 223 -13.73 -12.50 19.08
N GLY A 224 -14.29 -12.57 20.27
CA GLY A 224 -14.28 -13.71 21.17
C GLY A 224 -14.41 -15.10 20.55
N ALA A 225 -14.17 -16.13 21.35
CA ALA A 225 -14.23 -17.52 20.92
C ALA A 225 -15.59 -17.87 20.30
N GLN A 226 -15.58 -18.60 19.19
CA GLN A 226 -16.82 -19.15 18.61
C GLN A 226 -17.40 -20.19 19.58
N ALA A 227 -18.58 -19.95 20.10
CA ALA A 227 -19.32 -20.97 20.86
C ALA A 227 -19.74 -22.12 19.90
N HIS A 228 -19.27 -23.34 20.17
CA HIS A 228 -19.71 -24.53 19.47
C HIS A 228 -21.11 -24.95 19.97
N LYS A 229 -22.16 -24.43 19.32
CA LYS A 229 -23.50 -25.01 19.45
C LYS A 229 -23.94 -25.55 18.10
N LYS A 230 -24.69 -26.66 18.09
CA LYS A 230 -25.38 -27.15 16.87
C LYS A 230 -26.23 -26.00 16.31
N GLY A 231 -25.88 -25.50 15.14
CA GLY A 231 -26.53 -24.38 14.48
C GLY A 231 -25.58 -23.29 14.01
N ARG A 232 -26.11 -22.11 13.58
CA ARG A 232 -25.31 -20.98 13.16
C ARG A 232 -24.40 -20.50 14.29
N LYS A 233 -23.09 -20.58 14.06
CA LYS A 233 -22.07 -20.05 14.98
C LYS A 233 -22.25 -18.54 15.13
N ARG A 234 -22.72 -18.08 16.29
CA ARG A 234 -22.70 -16.67 16.66
C ARG A 234 -21.38 -16.37 17.36
N LEU A 235 -20.67 -15.38 16.86
CA LEU A 235 -19.50 -14.85 17.55
C LEU A 235 -19.99 -14.16 18.82
N LYS A 236 -19.48 -14.59 19.98
CA LYS A 236 -19.71 -13.89 21.24
C LYS A 236 -18.87 -12.61 21.21
N TYR A 237 -19.52 -11.46 21.34
CA TYR A 237 -18.80 -10.20 21.46
C TYR A 237 -17.96 -10.23 22.74
N GLN A 238 -16.70 -9.87 22.61
CA GLN A 238 -15.84 -9.58 23.74
C GLN A 238 -15.40 -8.13 23.63
N SER A 239 -15.37 -7.43 24.76
CA SER A 239 -14.86 -6.07 24.81
C SER A 239 -13.44 -6.01 24.26
N PRO A 240 -13.07 -4.95 23.55
CA PRO A 240 -11.71 -4.75 23.09
C PRO A 240 -10.74 -4.75 24.27
N TRP A 241 -9.62 -5.44 24.14
CA TRP A 241 -8.59 -5.39 25.19
C TRP A 241 -7.35 -4.63 24.72
N ARG A 242 -6.55 -4.23 25.69
CA ARG A 242 -5.31 -3.49 25.51
C ARG A 242 -4.14 -4.49 25.60
N GLU A 243 -3.35 -4.61 24.53
CA GLU A 243 -2.21 -5.54 24.55
C GLU A 243 -1.04 -5.01 25.39
N HIS A 244 -0.90 -3.70 25.52
CA HIS A 244 0.12 -3.04 26.33
C HIS A 244 -0.51 -1.95 27.20
N PRO A 245 -0.95 -2.25 28.39
CA PRO A 245 -1.70 -1.35 29.27
C PRO A 245 -0.94 -0.08 29.68
N ASP A 246 0.40 -0.13 29.73
CA ASP A 246 1.22 1.03 30.14
C ASP A 246 1.12 2.22 29.15
N THR A 247 0.75 1.96 27.90
CA THR A 247 0.57 2.98 26.86
C THR A 247 -0.90 3.34 26.65
N ALA A 248 -1.78 2.79 27.45
CA ALA A 248 -3.18 2.54 27.15
C ALA A 248 -4.20 3.46 27.81
N ARG A 249 -3.79 4.34 28.71
CA ARG A 249 -4.75 5.09 29.55
C ARG A 249 -5.58 6.14 28.81
N THR A 250 -5.16 6.53 27.61
CA THR A 250 -5.72 7.69 26.87
C THR A 250 -6.63 7.34 25.69
N ILE A 251 -6.93 6.06 25.42
CA ILE A 251 -7.78 5.67 24.28
C ILE A 251 -9.11 5.17 24.81
N ALA A 252 -10.22 5.78 24.38
CA ALA A 252 -11.57 5.33 24.70
C ALA A 252 -11.83 3.93 24.11
N GLU A 253 -12.59 3.10 24.80
CA GLU A 253 -12.94 1.75 24.30
C GLU A 253 -13.73 1.81 22.97
N THR A 254 -14.53 2.87 22.79
CA THR A 254 -15.28 3.13 21.56
C THR A 254 -14.38 3.30 20.34
N ASP A 255 -13.15 3.78 20.51
CA ASP A 255 -12.22 4.01 19.43
C ASP A 255 -11.47 2.74 19.00
N ILE A 256 -11.58 1.66 19.81
CA ILE A 256 -10.91 0.39 19.52
C ILE A 256 -11.76 -0.43 18.54
N HIS A 257 -11.61 -0.17 17.26
CA HIS A 257 -12.29 -0.90 16.18
C HIS A 257 -11.42 -0.95 14.92
N ALA A 258 -11.79 -1.81 13.97
CA ALA A 258 -11.16 -1.94 12.65
C ALA A 258 -12.24 -1.87 11.54
N ASN A 259 -13.25 -1.01 11.72
CA ASN A 259 -14.40 -0.92 10.81
C ASN A 259 -14.01 -0.46 9.41
N HIS A 260 -12.95 0.36 9.30
CA HIS A 260 -12.51 0.90 8.03
C HIS A 260 -11.81 -0.15 7.17
N THR A 261 -11.08 -1.09 7.78
CA THR A 261 -10.52 -2.24 7.04
C THR A 261 -11.62 -3.18 6.56
N GLU A 262 -12.68 -3.40 7.34
CA GLU A 262 -13.85 -4.17 6.90
C GLU A 262 -14.54 -3.49 5.71
N ALA A 263 -14.72 -2.17 5.75
CA ALA A 263 -15.25 -1.38 4.64
C ALA A 263 -14.34 -1.45 3.41
N PHE A 264 -13.03 -1.36 3.60
CA PHE A 264 -12.04 -1.51 2.53
C PHE A 264 -12.15 -2.89 1.85
N TRP A 265 -12.21 -3.97 2.60
CA TRP A 265 -12.38 -5.31 2.02
C TRP A 265 -13.68 -5.44 1.25
N SER A 266 -14.75 -4.82 1.72
CA SER A 266 -16.02 -4.76 0.98
C SER A 266 -15.86 -4.03 -0.35
N ALA A 267 -15.17 -2.88 -0.37
CA ALA A 267 -14.87 -2.13 -1.58
C ALA A 267 -13.97 -2.92 -2.52
N LEU A 268 -12.88 -3.51 -2.02
CA LEU A 268 -11.94 -4.30 -2.81
C LEU A 268 -12.61 -5.51 -3.47
N ARG A 269 -13.58 -6.16 -2.80
CA ARG A 269 -14.37 -7.25 -3.40
C ARG A 269 -15.23 -6.78 -4.57
N ARG A 270 -15.68 -5.55 -4.59
CA ARG A 270 -16.40 -4.95 -5.74
C ARG A 270 -15.44 -4.56 -6.85
N GLN A 271 -14.32 -3.97 -6.50
CA GLN A 271 -13.34 -3.36 -7.42
C GLN A 271 -12.31 -4.35 -7.97
N CYS A 272 -12.07 -5.48 -7.31
CA CYS A 272 -11.13 -6.49 -7.74
C CYS A 272 -11.83 -7.83 -7.93
N ALA A 273 -12.01 -8.27 -9.18
CA ALA A 273 -12.68 -9.52 -9.50
C ALA A 273 -12.10 -10.74 -8.78
N THR A 274 -10.79 -10.74 -8.52
CA THR A 274 -10.08 -11.81 -7.80
C THR A 274 -10.53 -11.96 -6.34
N PHE A 275 -11.01 -10.89 -5.71
CA PHE A 275 -11.49 -10.91 -4.32
C PHE A 275 -12.98 -11.18 -4.18
N ARG A 276 -13.73 -11.26 -5.28
CA ARG A 276 -15.16 -11.62 -5.25
C ARG A 276 -15.34 -13.02 -4.68
N ARG A 277 -16.33 -13.18 -3.81
CA ARG A 277 -16.72 -14.50 -3.30
C ARG A 277 -17.23 -15.37 -4.44
N LYS A 278 -16.91 -16.66 -4.41
CA LYS A 278 -17.35 -17.66 -5.42
C LYS A 278 -17.01 -17.27 -6.88
N THR A 279 -15.89 -16.61 -7.10
CA THR A 279 -15.45 -16.20 -8.44
C THR A 279 -14.59 -17.25 -9.11
N ASN A 280 -14.71 -17.35 -10.45
CA ASN A 280 -13.77 -18.08 -11.30
C ASN A 280 -12.61 -17.18 -11.79
N MET A 281 -12.65 -15.88 -11.45
CA MET A 281 -11.65 -14.88 -11.85
C MET A 281 -10.49 -14.74 -10.84
N TYR A 282 -10.16 -15.81 -10.14
CA TYR A 282 -9.08 -15.83 -9.19
C TYR A 282 -7.70 -15.78 -9.85
N ALA A 283 -6.71 -15.28 -9.12
CA ALA A 283 -5.34 -15.19 -9.60
C ALA A 283 -4.71 -16.57 -9.80
N LYS A 284 -3.99 -16.77 -10.90
CA LYS A 284 -3.29 -18.03 -11.19
C LYS A 284 -1.97 -18.17 -10.46
N ALA A 285 -1.41 -17.07 -9.97
CA ALA A 285 -0.17 -17.04 -9.17
C ALA A 285 -0.21 -15.90 -8.14
N THR A 286 0.47 -16.08 -7.03
CA THR A 286 0.63 -15.04 -5.98
C THR A 286 1.31 -13.79 -6.54
N THR A 287 2.29 -13.95 -7.43
CA THR A 287 2.97 -12.84 -8.11
C THR A 287 2.01 -12.02 -8.97
N GLY A 288 1.05 -12.67 -9.64
CA GLY A 288 0.01 -12.00 -10.40
C GLY A 288 -0.96 -11.23 -9.51
N LEU A 289 -1.34 -11.79 -8.36
CA LEU A 289 -2.16 -11.10 -7.38
C LEU A 289 -1.41 -9.87 -6.82
N GLN A 290 -0.16 -10.05 -6.39
CA GLN A 290 0.66 -8.97 -5.85
C GLN A 290 0.85 -7.83 -6.86
N ARG A 291 1.05 -8.15 -8.14
CA ARG A 291 1.15 -7.14 -9.20
C ARG A 291 -0.12 -6.29 -9.32
N LEU A 292 -1.30 -6.93 -9.34
CA LEU A 292 -2.58 -6.22 -9.36
C LEU A 292 -2.77 -5.34 -8.11
N LEU A 293 -2.41 -5.85 -6.92
CA LEU A 293 -2.49 -5.11 -5.67
C LEU A 293 -1.58 -3.87 -5.66
N ARG A 294 -0.44 -3.91 -6.34
CA ARG A 294 0.46 -2.74 -6.50
C ARG A 294 -0.17 -1.65 -7.37
N VAL A 295 -0.77 -2.04 -8.49
CA VAL A 295 -1.53 -1.10 -9.31
C VAL A 295 -2.66 -0.48 -8.49
N TYR A 296 -3.42 -1.32 -7.78
CA TYR A 296 -4.49 -0.87 -6.90
C TYR A 296 -3.98 0.10 -5.82
N TRP A 297 -2.84 -0.19 -5.19
CA TRP A 297 -2.22 0.65 -4.17
C TRP A 297 -1.90 2.06 -4.69
N VAL A 298 -1.27 2.16 -5.87
CA VAL A 298 -0.96 3.48 -6.49
C VAL A 298 -2.24 4.22 -6.83
N VAL A 299 -3.19 3.54 -7.49
CA VAL A 299 -4.46 4.14 -7.89
C VAL A 299 -5.26 4.60 -6.67
N HIS A 300 -5.36 3.79 -5.63
CA HIS A 300 -6.09 4.12 -4.41
C HIS A 300 -5.45 5.31 -3.68
N ASN A 301 -4.15 5.25 -3.44
CA ASN A 301 -3.48 6.25 -2.60
C ASN A 301 -3.27 7.60 -3.29
N PHE A 302 -3.05 7.63 -4.62
CA PHE A 302 -2.58 8.84 -5.31
C PHE A 302 -3.52 9.36 -6.41
N LEU A 303 -4.46 8.57 -6.89
CA LEU A 303 -5.30 8.94 -8.02
C LEU A 303 -6.80 8.92 -7.74
N ARG A 304 -7.26 7.96 -6.92
CA ARG A 304 -8.69 7.78 -6.63
C ARG A 304 -9.13 8.67 -5.46
N VAL A 305 -10.15 9.50 -5.69
CA VAL A 305 -10.82 10.21 -4.61
C VAL A 305 -11.58 9.19 -3.74
N HIS A 306 -11.33 9.19 -2.45
CA HIS A 306 -12.02 8.33 -1.51
C HIS A 306 -13.39 8.90 -1.16
N PHE A 307 -14.41 8.04 -1.16
CA PHE A 307 -15.82 8.48 -1.01
C PHE A 307 -16.08 9.23 0.31
N THR A 308 -15.52 8.75 1.42
CA THR A 308 -15.76 9.33 2.74
C THR A 308 -14.95 10.60 2.99
N THR A 309 -13.65 10.59 2.67
CA THR A 309 -12.77 11.75 2.90
C THR A 309 -12.94 12.84 1.85
N ARG A 310 -13.57 12.52 0.70
CA ARG A 310 -13.71 13.40 -0.46
C ARG A 310 -12.39 13.85 -1.08
N GLU A 311 -11.29 13.24 -0.67
CA GLU A 311 -9.96 13.53 -1.13
C GLU A 311 -9.22 12.25 -1.55
N VAL A 312 -8.11 12.43 -2.28
CA VAL A 312 -7.15 11.35 -2.53
C VAL A 312 -6.41 11.06 -1.22
N PRO A 313 -6.26 9.80 -0.80
CA PRO A 313 -5.63 9.46 0.48
C PRO A 313 -4.27 10.12 0.73
N ALA A 314 -3.43 10.29 -0.29
CA ALA A 314 -2.14 10.99 -0.15
C ALA A 314 -2.29 12.48 0.18
N VAL A 315 -3.36 13.15 -0.28
CA VAL A 315 -3.68 14.54 0.09
C VAL A 315 -4.24 14.56 1.51
N ALA A 316 -5.19 13.68 1.82
CA ALA A 316 -5.78 13.57 3.16
C ALA A 316 -4.74 13.23 4.26
N LEU A 317 -3.65 12.53 3.91
CA LEU A 317 -2.52 12.24 4.81
C LEU A 317 -1.53 13.41 4.92
N GLY A 318 -1.67 14.46 4.09
CA GLY A 318 -0.76 15.60 4.08
C GLY A 318 0.54 15.39 3.27
N LEU A 319 0.64 14.31 2.49
CA LEU A 319 1.79 14.07 1.63
C LEU A 319 1.83 14.98 0.40
N LEU A 320 0.66 15.38 -0.07
CA LEU A 320 0.48 16.21 -1.25
C LEU A 320 -0.43 17.39 -0.91
N GLU A 321 -0.11 18.56 -1.43
CA GLU A 321 -0.94 19.77 -1.31
C GLU A 321 -2.22 19.69 -2.15
N ARG A 322 -2.17 18.93 -3.26
CA ARG A 322 -3.27 18.72 -4.18
C ARG A 322 -3.21 17.34 -4.84
N ARG A 323 -4.32 16.93 -5.40
CA ARG A 323 -4.37 15.75 -6.26
C ARG A 323 -3.47 15.94 -7.48
N LEU A 324 -2.67 14.93 -7.80
CA LEU A 324 -1.89 14.85 -9.02
C LEU A 324 -2.73 14.28 -10.17
N SER A 325 -2.46 14.76 -11.38
CA SER A 325 -2.96 14.13 -12.59
C SER A 325 -2.25 12.80 -12.87
N VAL A 326 -2.84 11.98 -13.71
CA VAL A 326 -2.22 10.73 -14.16
C VAL A 326 -0.91 10.99 -14.90
N GLN A 327 -0.87 12.06 -15.68
CA GLN A 327 0.33 12.47 -16.40
C GLN A 327 1.48 12.78 -15.44
N GLU A 328 1.21 13.58 -14.41
CA GLU A 328 2.21 13.92 -13.38
C GLU A 328 2.71 12.67 -12.64
N ILE A 329 1.81 11.75 -12.26
CA ILE A 329 2.18 10.48 -11.61
C ILE A 329 3.07 9.62 -12.50
N PHE A 330 2.78 9.56 -13.81
CA PHE A 330 3.56 8.74 -14.74
C PHE A 330 4.90 9.38 -15.14
N GLN A 331 5.06 10.67 -14.89
CA GLN A 331 6.32 11.40 -15.09
C GLN A 331 7.23 11.39 -13.87
N ILE A 332 6.79 10.84 -12.74
CA ILE A 332 7.65 10.67 -11.56
C ILE A 332 8.85 9.79 -11.93
N GLN A 333 10.05 10.27 -11.66
CA GLN A 333 11.27 9.51 -11.88
C GLN A 333 11.37 8.34 -10.90
N MET A 334 11.65 7.18 -11.44
CA MET A 334 11.90 5.95 -10.71
C MET A 334 13.41 5.78 -10.60
N ALA A 335 13.91 5.67 -9.37
CA ALA A 335 15.34 5.45 -9.12
C ALA A 335 15.79 4.05 -9.51
#